data_4792dca1c2265c746e0193f723575c38
#
_entry.id   4792dca1c2265c746e0193f723575c38
#
_cell.length_a   1.000
_cell.length_b   1.000
_cell.length_c   1.000
_cell.angle_alpha   90.00
_cell.angle_beta   90.00
_cell.angle_gamma   90.00
#
_symmetry.space_group_name_H-M   'P 1'
#
loop_
_entity.id
_entity.type
_entity.pdbx_description
1 polymer ?
#
loop_
_entity_poly.entity_id
_entity_poly.type
_entity_poly.pdbx_seq_one_letter_code
_entity_poly.pdbx_strand_id
1 'polypeptide(L)'
;PLYGKDVVIDMQNIIGETAGIGKGWQMLVESLSIGRGISLPSVSLGGSKLALNVVASYCQLREQFGLSINHFEGVEEKIAKIAAFTYMLNASRNYTLDAIDDGVKPGVINSIMKYHATEKFRTVINDAMDVLGGSAIIRGENNLLAHAYFAIPISITVEGANILTRNLMQFGQGLIKSHPYIYTEITTLKNNNVKGFDKAFFAHIALVFNAFCKSLVYYFTRARLSFQKGEFKRYKEKLTWVSCEFTLLTNLALVILGPSLKKRENISARFGDILSNCYLITATLREFENNPNEQDKDLVDYICNYCFNEIQIAREEI
;
A
#
# COMPACT_ATOMS: atom_id res chain seq x y z
N PRO A 1 -15.72 -4.32 27.56
CA PRO A 1 -16.83 -3.59 26.92
C PRO A 1 -17.37 -2.54 27.88
N LEU A 2 -17.67 -1.36 27.36
CA LEU A 2 -18.36 -0.30 28.11
C LEU A 2 -19.81 -0.28 27.63
N TYR A 3 -20.75 -0.16 28.56
CA TYR A 3 -22.18 -0.06 28.27
C TYR A 3 -22.73 1.23 28.87
N GLY A 4 -23.56 1.91 28.11
CA GLY A 4 -24.38 3.00 28.58
C GLY A 4 -25.82 2.77 28.12
N LYS A 5 -26.79 2.84 29.01
CA LYS A 5 -28.22 2.79 28.70
C LYS A 5 -28.89 4.00 29.34
N ASP A 6 -29.61 4.74 28.50
CA ASP A 6 -30.40 5.92 28.94
C ASP A 6 -29.55 6.96 29.68
N VAL A 7 -28.28 7.16 29.23
CA VAL A 7 -27.35 8.14 29.80
C VAL A 7 -27.69 9.51 29.19
N VAL A 8 -28.10 10.45 30.03
CA VAL A 8 -28.33 11.84 29.64
C VAL A 8 -27.01 12.59 29.67
N ILE A 9 -26.66 13.23 28.55
CA ILE A 9 -25.49 14.08 28.42
C ILE A 9 -25.89 15.46 27.88
N ASP A 10 -25.12 16.47 28.25
CA ASP A 10 -25.34 17.83 27.72
C ASP A 10 -24.96 17.91 26.24
N MET A 11 -25.66 18.76 25.48
CA MET A 11 -25.37 19.01 24.06
C MET A 11 -23.93 19.50 23.82
N GLN A 12 -23.32 20.15 24.81
CA GLN A 12 -21.91 20.60 24.77
C GLN A 12 -20.91 19.45 24.71
N ASN A 13 -21.30 18.22 25.11
CA ASN A 13 -20.45 17.02 25.05
C ASN A 13 -20.46 16.36 23.65
N ILE A 14 -21.24 16.88 22.71
CA ILE A 14 -21.19 16.42 21.32
C ILE A 14 -19.89 16.93 20.69
N ILE A 15 -19.12 16.04 20.04
CA ILE A 15 -17.90 16.42 19.32
C ILE A 15 -18.28 17.40 18.19
N GLY A 16 -17.74 18.63 18.25
CA GLY A 16 -18.11 19.73 17.36
C GLY A 16 -19.41 20.41 17.73
N GLU A 17 -19.91 20.19 18.94
CA GLU A 17 -21.16 20.81 19.48
C GLU A 17 -22.34 20.62 18.54
N THR A 18 -23.26 21.60 18.47
CA THR A 18 -24.43 21.56 17.58
C THR A 18 -24.04 21.49 16.08
N ALA A 19 -22.91 22.09 15.70
CA ALA A 19 -22.39 22.03 14.32
C ALA A 19 -21.88 20.65 13.90
N GLY A 20 -21.56 19.79 14.89
CA GLY A 20 -21.09 18.41 14.68
C GLY A 20 -22.21 17.38 14.49
N ILE A 21 -23.46 17.74 14.75
CA ILE A 21 -24.60 16.83 14.63
C ILE A 21 -24.69 16.27 13.20
N GLY A 22 -24.74 14.96 13.08
CA GLY A 22 -24.78 14.24 11.80
C GLY A 22 -23.42 14.09 11.09
N LYS A 23 -22.33 14.69 11.60
CA LYS A 23 -20.98 14.63 10.99
C LYS A 23 -20.05 13.59 11.61
N GLY A 24 -20.50 12.84 12.62
CA GLY A 24 -19.66 11.90 13.39
C GLY A 24 -18.91 10.90 12.52
N TRP A 25 -19.53 10.36 11.48
CA TRP A 25 -18.87 9.46 10.54
C TRP A 25 -17.72 10.14 9.77
N GLN A 26 -17.96 11.36 9.30
CA GLN A 26 -16.90 12.12 8.60
C GLN A 26 -15.73 12.41 9.53
N MET A 27 -16.01 12.88 10.76
CA MET A 27 -14.98 13.15 11.77
C MET A 27 -14.16 11.91 12.10
N LEU A 28 -14.82 10.75 12.29
CA LEU A 28 -14.17 9.47 12.54
C LEU A 28 -13.23 9.07 11.40
N VAL A 29 -13.70 9.12 10.16
CA VAL A 29 -12.92 8.72 8.98
C VAL A 29 -11.73 9.65 8.77
N GLU A 30 -11.90 10.96 8.95
CA GLU A 30 -10.82 11.94 8.82
C GLU A 30 -9.74 11.72 9.88
N SER A 31 -10.12 11.54 11.14
CA SER A 31 -9.17 11.31 12.25
C SER A 31 -8.42 10.01 12.13
N LEU A 32 -9.11 8.90 11.82
CA LEU A 32 -8.48 7.58 11.64
C LEU A 32 -7.64 7.50 10.37
N SER A 33 -7.91 8.32 9.37
CA SER A 33 -7.15 8.32 8.11
C SER A 33 -5.68 8.69 8.33
N ILE A 34 -5.40 9.61 9.24
CA ILE A 34 -4.02 10.04 9.56
C ILE A 34 -3.25 8.90 10.21
N GLY A 35 -3.81 8.28 11.24
CA GLY A 35 -3.19 7.15 11.95
C GLY A 35 -2.82 5.98 11.03
N ARG A 36 -3.67 5.68 10.07
CA ARG A 36 -3.41 4.63 9.06
C ARG A 36 -2.15 4.89 8.22
N GLY A 37 -1.87 6.13 7.87
CA GLY A 37 -0.71 6.49 7.05
C GLY A 37 0.58 6.61 7.85
N ILE A 38 0.50 6.84 9.15
CA ILE A 38 1.65 7.21 10.01
C ILE A 38 1.94 6.13 11.06
N SER A 39 0.99 5.91 11.99
CA SER A 39 1.27 5.14 13.21
C SER A 39 1.50 3.67 12.93
N LEU A 40 0.55 2.99 12.29
CA LEU A 40 0.69 1.55 12.00
C LEU A 40 1.83 1.23 11.04
N PRO A 41 2.05 1.99 9.94
CA PRO A 41 3.24 1.80 9.11
C PRO A 41 4.54 2.01 9.86
N SER A 42 4.62 2.99 10.76
CA SER A 42 5.83 3.25 11.57
C SER A 42 6.12 2.14 12.56
N VAL A 43 5.11 1.62 13.26
CA VAL A 43 5.26 0.46 14.16
C VAL A 43 5.70 -0.78 13.38
N SER A 44 5.07 -1.03 12.23
CA SER A 44 5.41 -2.17 11.36
C SER A 44 6.84 -2.08 10.84
N LEU A 45 7.29 -0.90 10.43
CA LEU A 45 8.67 -0.65 10.01
C LEU A 45 9.65 -0.82 11.15
N GLY A 46 9.35 -0.26 12.34
CA GLY A 46 10.19 -0.41 13.53
C GLY A 46 10.38 -1.87 13.93
N GLY A 47 9.29 -2.65 13.91
CA GLY A 47 9.33 -4.09 14.15
C GLY A 47 10.09 -4.87 13.08
N SER A 48 9.97 -4.47 11.81
CA SER A 48 10.73 -5.09 10.70
C SER A 48 12.23 -4.81 10.80
N LYS A 49 12.62 -3.58 11.17
CA LYS A 49 14.03 -3.22 11.45
C LYS A 49 14.61 -4.01 12.62
N LEU A 50 13.82 -4.17 13.69
CA LEU A 50 14.23 -5.00 14.83
C LEU A 50 14.44 -6.46 14.38
N ALA A 51 13.48 -7.03 13.65
CA ALA A 51 13.57 -8.41 13.16
C ALA A 51 14.80 -8.61 12.27
N LEU A 52 15.06 -7.67 11.34
CA LEU A 52 16.24 -7.71 10.47
C LEU A 52 17.54 -7.72 11.28
N ASN A 53 17.67 -6.83 12.29
CA ASN A 53 18.85 -6.76 13.13
C ASN A 53 19.05 -8.05 13.95
N VAL A 54 17.97 -8.59 14.53
CA VAL A 54 18.01 -9.84 15.30
C VAL A 54 18.46 -11.01 14.42
N VAL A 55 17.85 -11.15 13.25
CA VAL A 55 18.16 -12.23 12.29
C VAL A 55 19.59 -12.11 11.78
N ALA A 56 20.01 -10.91 11.35
CA ALA A 56 21.36 -10.70 10.83
C ALA A 56 22.44 -11.04 11.87
N SER A 57 22.25 -10.60 13.13
CA SER A 57 23.17 -10.92 14.21
C SER A 57 23.16 -12.40 14.58
N TYR A 58 21.97 -13.01 14.67
CA TYR A 58 21.84 -14.43 14.99
C TYR A 58 22.51 -15.31 13.95
N CYS A 59 22.33 -15.03 12.66
CA CYS A 59 22.89 -15.82 11.57
C CYS A 59 24.42 -15.77 11.49
N GLN A 60 25.03 -14.69 11.97
CA GLN A 60 26.49 -14.58 12.06
C GLN A 60 27.08 -15.37 13.22
N LEU A 61 26.34 -15.47 14.33
CA LEU A 61 26.82 -16.12 15.56
C LEU A 61 26.45 -17.61 15.62
N ARG A 62 25.31 -17.99 15.02
CA ARG A 62 24.83 -19.37 15.06
C ARG A 62 25.56 -20.23 14.04
N GLU A 63 26.22 -21.28 14.52
CA GLU A 63 26.87 -22.27 13.66
C GLU A 63 26.11 -23.58 13.64
N GLN A 64 26.04 -24.18 12.47
CA GLN A 64 25.57 -25.54 12.22
C GLN A 64 26.39 -26.15 11.06
N PHE A 65 26.65 -27.47 11.14
CA PHE A 65 27.44 -28.19 10.13
C PHE A 65 28.83 -27.59 9.87
N GLY A 66 29.42 -26.94 10.90
CA GLY A 66 30.74 -26.33 10.83
C GLY A 66 30.81 -24.95 10.17
N LEU A 67 29.66 -24.31 9.90
CA LEU A 67 29.57 -22.99 9.28
C LEU A 67 28.54 -22.14 10.03
N SER A 68 28.71 -20.81 10.01
CA SER A 68 27.65 -19.90 10.44
C SER A 68 26.47 -19.98 9.46
N ILE A 69 25.25 -19.93 9.99
CA ILE A 69 24.04 -20.25 9.21
C ILE A 69 23.72 -19.25 8.09
N ASN A 70 24.33 -18.06 8.11
CA ASN A 70 24.20 -17.08 7.02
C ASN A 70 24.81 -17.53 5.69
N HIS A 71 25.58 -18.64 5.66
CA HIS A 71 26.15 -19.21 4.44
C HIS A 71 25.24 -20.25 3.76
N PHE A 72 24.06 -20.52 4.31
CA PHE A 72 23.12 -21.44 3.69
C PHE A 72 22.13 -20.67 2.81
N GLU A 73 22.03 -21.02 1.53
CA GLU A 73 21.17 -20.33 0.54
C GLU A 73 19.72 -20.16 1.02
N GLY A 74 19.13 -21.17 1.68
CA GLY A 74 17.78 -21.09 2.21
C GLY A 74 17.62 -20.08 3.35
N VAL A 75 18.69 -19.79 4.10
CA VAL A 75 18.72 -18.74 5.13
C VAL A 75 18.96 -17.37 4.48
N GLU A 76 19.88 -17.30 3.51
CA GLU A 76 20.15 -16.08 2.73
C GLU A 76 18.89 -15.57 2.04
N GLU A 77 18.08 -16.44 1.43
CA GLU A 77 16.81 -16.09 0.79
C GLU A 77 15.85 -15.40 1.78
N LYS A 78 15.74 -15.94 3.01
CA LYS A 78 14.90 -15.34 4.05
C LYS A 78 15.42 -13.98 4.50
N ILE A 79 16.74 -13.86 4.72
CA ILE A 79 17.37 -12.58 5.11
C ILE A 79 17.17 -11.53 4.01
N ALA A 80 17.40 -11.88 2.76
CA ALA A 80 17.22 -10.99 1.62
C ALA A 80 15.79 -10.48 1.52
N LYS A 81 14.80 -11.35 1.71
CA LYS A 81 13.38 -10.98 1.71
C LYS A 81 13.02 -10.05 2.87
N ILE A 82 13.50 -10.34 4.08
CA ILE A 82 13.32 -9.49 5.27
C ILE A 82 13.91 -8.10 5.01
N ALA A 83 15.14 -8.03 4.48
CA ALA A 83 15.81 -6.78 4.14
C ALA A 83 15.05 -5.99 3.09
N ALA A 84 14.65 -6.63 1.98
CA ALA A 84 13.91 -6.01 0.90
C ALA A 84 12.56 -5.44 1.38
N PHE A 85 11.78 -6.20 2.15
CA PHE A 85 10.51 -5.69 2.70
C PHE A 85 10.72 -4.57 3.69
N THR A 86 11.77 -4.61 4.51
CA THR A 86 12.12 -3.52 5.43
C THR A 86 12.48 -2.25 4.66
N TYR A 87 13.28 -2.35 3.60
CA TYR A 87 13.61 -1.23 2.71
C TYR A 87 12.36 -0.66 2.03
N MET A 88 11.53 -1.51 1.44
CA MET A 88 10.28 -1.11 0.79
C MET A 88 9.34 -0.36 1.74
N LEU A 89 9.18 -0.84 2.98
CA LEU A 89 8.36 -0.18 3.99
C LEU A 89 8.94 1.18 4.41
N ASN A 90 10.27 1.28 4.53
CA ASN A 90 10.94 2.55 4.82
C ASN A 90 10.70 3.57 3.71
N ALA A 91 10.95 3.18 2.46
CA ALA A 91 10.74 4.01 1.28
C ALA A 91 9.29 4.49 1.16
N SER A 92 8.35 3.56 1.28
CA SER A 92 6.92 3.87 1.13
C SER A 92 6.38 4.75 2.26
N ARG A 93 6.87 4.53 3.50
CA ARG A 93 6.52 5.38 4.64
C ARG A 93 7.05 6.80 4.45
N ASN A 94 8.32 6.97 4.10
CA ASN A 94 8.92 8.29 3.87
C ASN A 94 8.17 9.03 2.78
N TYR A 95 7.94 8.39 1.64
CA TYR A 95 7.19 8.99 0.53
C TYR A 95 5.76 9.40 0.90
N THR A 96 5.10 8.64 1.80
CA THR A 96 3.76 8.99 2.31
C THR A 96 3.83 10.19 3.25
N LEU A 97 4.83 10.24 4.13
CA LEU A 97 5.00 11.34 5.08
C LEU A 97 5.32 12.65 4.37
N ASP A 98 6.23 12.63 3.39
CA ASP A 98 6.55 13.80 2.57
C ASP A 98 5.28 14.40 1.94
N ALA A 99 4.41 13.55 1.37
CA ALA A 99 3.14 13.99 0.82
C ALA A 99 2.18 14.59 1.88
N ILE A 100 2.18 14.06 3.10
CA ILE A 100 1.37 14.60 4.20
C ILE A 100 1.93 15.94 4.68
N ASP A 101 3.25 16.08 4.78
CA ASP A 101 3.92 17.31 5.18
C ASP A 101 3.70 18.42 4.13
N ASP A 102 3.59 18.06 2.85
CA ASP A 102 3.17 18.96 1.76
C ASP A 102 1.67 19.32 1.80
N GLY A 103 0.94 18.87 2.81
CA GLY A 103 -0.49 19.18 3.01
C GLY A 103 -1.45 18.29 2.21
N VAL A 104 -0.98 17.26 1.53
CA VAL A 104 -1.83 16.30 0.83
C VAL A 104 -2.59 15.46 1.85
N LYS A 105 -3.87 15.17 1.57
CA LYS A 105 -4.72 14.27 2.37
C LYS A 105 -4.89 12.91 1.66
N PRO A 106 -3.92 12.00 1.70
CA PRO A 106 -3.85 10.83 0.84
C PRO A 106 -4.66 9.64 1.39
N GLY A 107 -5.99 9.74 1.46
CA GLY A 107 -6.85 8.72 2.09
C GLY A 107 -6.73 7.32 1.50
N VAL A 108 -6.54 7.18 0.18
CA VAL A 108 -6.29 5.88 -0.48
C VAL A 108 -4.90 5.37 -0.16
N ILE A 109 -3.89 6.22 -0.25
CA ILE A 109 -2.49 5.86 0.05
C ILE A 109 -2.35 5.44 1.50
N ASN A 110 -2.99 6.14 2.45
CA ASN A 110 -3.00 5.74 3.85
C ASN A 110 -3.58 4.33 4.06
N SER A 111 -4.59 3.96 3.26
CA SER A 111 -5.16 2.60 3.28
C SER A 111 -4.19 1.57 2.67
N ILE A 112 -3.49 1.92 1.59
CA ILE A 112 -2.43 1.11 0.99
C ILE A 112 -1.32 0.87 2.02
N MET A 113 -0.84 1.94 2.65
CA MET A 113 0.24 1.86 3.64
C MET A 113 -0.14 1.00 4.83
N LYS A 114 -1.34 1.18 5.41
CA LYS A 114 -1.82 0.36 6.52
C LYS A 114 -1.82 -1.13 6.16
N TYR A 115 -2.40 -1.48 5.03
CA TYR A 115 -2.51 -2.86 4.58
C TYR A 115 -1.13 -3.49 4.34
N HIS A 116 -0.33 -2.88 3.46
CA HIS A 116 0.95 -3.45 3.09
C HIS A 116 1.96 -3.46 4.24
N ALA A 117 2.02 -2.41 5.06
CA ALA A 117 2.94 -2.37 6.18
C ALA A 117 2.64 -3.50 7.18
N THR A 118 1.38 -3.69 7.55
CA THR A 118 1.02 -4.72 8.53
C THR A 118 1.16 -6.14 7.98
N GLU A 119 0.81 -6.40 6.70
CA GLU A 119 0.98 -7.72 6.08
C GLU A 119 2.45 -8.06 5.80
N LYS A 120 3.25 -7.09 5.35
CA LYS A 120 4.69 -7.33 5.16
C LYS A 120 5.40 -7.52 6.49
N PHE A 121 5.02 -6.80 7.52
CA PHE A 121 5.53 -7.02 8.88
C PHE A 121 5.19 -8.42 9.39
N ARG A 122 3.96 -8.91 9.16
CA ARG A 122 3.58 -10.30 9.45
C ARG A 122 4.50 -11.28 8.76
N THR A 123 4.78 -11.07 7.48
CA THR A 123 5.66 -11.92 6.69
C THR A 123 7.09 -11.88 7.25
N VAL A 124 7.61 -10.69 7.52
CA VAL A 124 8.96 -10.48 8.08
C VAL A 124 9.13 -11.21 9.41
N ILE A 125 8.16 -11.11 10.31
CA ILE A 125 8.25 -11.81 11.61
C ILE A 125 8.18 -13.32 11.44
N ASN A 126 7.32 -13.84 10.57
CA ASN A 126 7.26 -15.28 10.32
C ASN A 126 8.58 -15.80 9.72
N ASP A 127 9.12 -15.14 8.70
CA ASP A 127 10.40 -15.50 8.10
C ASP A 127 11.56 -15.39 9.12
N ALA A 128 11.53 -14.38 9.99
CA ALA A 128 12.52 -14.22 11.07
C ALA A 128 12.42 -15.35 12.11
N MET A 129 11.21 -15.76 12.48
CA MET A 129 11.01 -16.91 13.39
C MET A 129 11.49 -18.21 12.77
N ASP A 130 11.28 -18.44 11.46
CA ASP A 130 11.78 -19.59 10.74
C ASP A 130 13.32 -19.66 10.82
N VAL A 131 14.00 -18.53 10.63
CA VAL A 131 15.47 -18.45 10.73
C VAL A 131 15.98 -18.71 12.13
N LEU A 132 15.32 -18.17 13.18
CA LEU A 132 15.71 -18.38 14.56
C LEU A 132 15.36 -19.79 15.06
N GLY A 133 14.43 -20.48 14.43
CA GLY A 133 14.01 -21.83 14.77
C GLY A 133 13.54 -21.95 16.22
N GLY A 134 14.08 -22.92 16.96
CA GLY A 134 13.69 -23.17 18.35
C GLY A 134 13.83 -21.95 19.28
N SER A 135 14.79 -21.06 19.03
CA SER A 135 15.01 -19.84 19.81
C SER A 135 13.81 -18.87 19.72
N ALA A 136 13.06 -18.90 18.62
CA ALA A 136 11.85 -18.08 18.45
C ALA A 136 10.60 -18.69 19.11
N ILE A 137 10.63 -19.95 19.51
CA ILE A 137 9.52 -20.67 20.14
C ILE A 137 9.60 -20.61 21.66
N ILE A 138 10.82 -20.62 22.21
CA ILE A 138 11.05 -20.59 23.65
C ILE A 138 10.56 -19.24 24.20
N ARG A 139 9.72 -19.31 25.25
CA ARG A 139 9.26 -18.12 25.95
C ARG A 139 10.33 -17.64 26.94
N GLY A 140 10.54 -16.36 27.02
CA GLY A 140 11.47 -15.74 27.95
C GLY A 140 12.16 -14.51 27.38
N GLU A 141 13.04 -13.94 28.17
CA GLU A 141 13.73 -12.66 27.86
C GLU A 141 14.59 -12.71 26.60
N ASN A 142 15.08 -13.90 26.24
CA ASN A 142 15.93 -14.09 25.06
C ASN A 142 15.15 -14.21 23.75
N ASN A 143 13.81 -14.31 23.78
CA ASN A 143 12.99 -14.31 22.57
C ASN A 143 12.53 -12.90 22.22
N LEU A 144 13.34 -12.19 21.46
CA LEU A 144 13.09 -10.81 21.05
C LEU A 144 11.91 -10.64 20.07
N LEU A 145 11.46 -11.73 19.43
CA LEU A 145 10.40 -11.69 18.41
C LEU A 145 9.02 -12.06 18.94
N ALA A 146 8.93 -12.73 20.11
CA ALA A 146 7.66 -13.25 20.62
C ALA A 146 6.59 -12.16 20.77
N HIS A 147 6.93 -11.02 21.35
CA HIS A 147 5.98 -9.92 21.53
C HIS A 147 5.47 -9.37 20.20
N ALA A 148 6.35 -9.21 19.21
CA ALA A 148 5.95 -8.77 17.88
C ALA A 148 4.99 -9.78 17.23
N TYR A 149 5.31 -11.07 17.30
CA TYR A 149 4.46 -12.14 16.76
C TYR A 149 3.04 -12.13 17.35
N PHE A 150 2.92 -12.01 18.67
CA PHE A 150 1.62 -11.96 19.33
C PHE A 150 0.86 -10.65 19.10
N ALA A 151 1.57 -9.54 18.85
CA ALA A 151 0.96 -8.22 18.66
C ALA A 151 0.48 -7.98 17.21
N ILE A 152 1.07 -8.64 16.21
CA ILE A 152 0.72 -8.43 14.78
C ILE A 152 -0.79 -8.51 14.51
N PRO A 153 -1.56 -9.50 15.01
CA PRO A 153 -3.00 -9.58 14.76
C PRO A 153 -3.77 -8.32 15.19
N ILE A 154 -3.26 -7.58 16.16
CA ILE A 154 -3.85 -6.29 16.58
C ILE A 154 -3.76 -5.30 15.42
N SER A 155 -2.58 -5.13 14.83
CA SER A 155 -2.35 -4.20 13.71
C SER A 155 -3.14 -4.57 12.45
N ILE A 156 -3.41 -5.86 12.25
CA ILE A 156 -4.25 -6.36 11.15
C ILE A 156 -5.71 -5.98 11.35
N THR A 157 -6.18 -5.92 12.60
CA THR A 157 -7.59 -5.73 12.95
C THR A 157 -7.98 -4.28 13.14
N VAL A 158 -7.13 -3.48 13.82
CA VAL A 158 -7.43 -2.09 14.17
C VAL A 158 -7.38 -1.15 12.96
N GLU A 159 -8.01 0.02 13.07
CA GLU A 159 -8.08 1.07 12.05
C GLU A 159 -8.64 0.58 10.70
N GLY A 160 -9.51 -0.39 10.75
CA GLY A 160 -10.09 -1.08 9.61
C GLY A 160 -9.36 -2.39 9.32
N ALA A 161 -10.07 -3.51 9.48
CA ALA A 161 -9.51 -4.84 9.21
C ALA A 161 -8.89 -4.90 7.80
N ASN A 162 -7.78 -5.61 7.66
CA ASN A 162 -7.07 -5.69 6.38
C ASN A 162 -7.94 -6.23 5.24
N ILE A 163 -8.86 -7.16 5.52
CA ILE A 163 -9.82 -7.65 4.52
C ILE A 163 -10.65 -6.48 3.97
N LEU A 164 -11.24 -5.67 4.85
CA LEU A 164 -12.03 -4.49 4.44
C LEU A 164 -11.15 -3.46 3.71
N THR A 165 -9.97 -3.21 4.24
CA THR A 165 -9.05 -2.20 3.67
C THR A 165 -8.65 -2.58 2.24
N ARG A 166 -8.22 -3.81 1.99
CA ARG A 166 -7.86 -4.29 0.67
C ARG A 166 -9.05 -4.37 -0.28
N ASN A 167 -10.14 -4.98 0.15
CA ASN A 167 -11.24 -5.30 -0.73
C ASN A 167 -12.14 -4.09 -1.08
N LEU A 168 -12.19 -3.09 -0.22
CA LEU A 168 -13.12 -1.98 -0.41
C LEU A 168 -12.44 -0.60 -0.39
N MET A 169 -11.53 -0.33 0.56
CA MET A 169 -11.04 1.03 0.80
C MET A 169 -10.01 1.48 -0.23
N GLN A 170 -9.12 0.58 -0.69
CA GLN A 170 -8.05 0.92 -1.63
C GLN A 170 -8.60 1.30 -3.01
N PHE A 171 -9.61 0.59 -3.51
CA PHE A 171 -10.15 0.84 -4.83
C PHE A 171 -11.66 1.12 -4.83
N GLY A 172 -12.50 0.21 -4.36
CA GLY A 172 -13.95 0.31 -4.51
C GLY A 172 -14.58 1.60 -3.97
N GLN A 173 -14.14 2.08 -2.79
CA GLN A 173 -14.56 3.37 -2.24
C GLN A 173 -13.60 4.51 -2.63
N GLY A 174 -12.31 4.21 -2.76
CA GLY A 174 -11.27 5.18 -3.08
C GLY A 174 -11.39 5.73 -4.50
N LEU A 175 -11.82 4.91 -5.45
CA LEU A 175 -11.88 5.24 -6.88
C LEU A 175 -12.62 6.54 -7.17
N ILE A 176 -13.82 6.73 -6.60
CA ILE A 176 -14.64 7.92 -6.87
C ILE A 176 -13.92 9.22 -6.47
N LYS A 177 -13.15 9.18 -5.37
CA LYS A 177 -12.41 10.35 -4.86
C LYS A 177 -11.08 10.58 -5.54
N SER A 178 -10.43 9.50 -6.00
CA SER A 178 -9.09 9.54 -6.56
C SER A 178 -9.07 9.61 -8.08
N HIS A 179 -10.19 9.28 -8.77
CA HIS A 179 -10.26 9.43 -10.20
C HIS A 179 -10.31 10.90 -10.62
N PRO A 180 -9.53 11.35 -11.62
CA PRO A 180 -9.41 12.77 -11.97
C PRO A 180 -10.75 13.47 -12.31
N TYR A 181 -11.70 12.75 -12.86
CA TYR A 181 -12.93 13.36 -13.41
C TYR A 181 -14.22 12.89 -12.75
N ILE A 182 -14.33 11.64 -12.28
CA ILE A 182 -15.60 11.06 -11.79
C ILE A 182 -16.23 11.89 -10.67
N TYR A 183 -15.43 12.33 -9.70
CA TYR A 183 -15.96 13.15 -8.61
C TYR A 183 -16.53 14.48 -9.12
N THR A 184 -15.84 15.10 -10.08
CA THR A 184 -16.28 16.35 -10.72
C THR A 184 -17.54 16.14 -11.53
N GLU A 185 -17.63 15.06 -12.32
CA GLU A 185 -18.82 14.70 -13.10
C GLU A 185 -20.04 14.52 -12.19
N ILE A 186 -19.90 13.74 -11.12
CA ILE A 186 -21.00 13.52 -10.15
C ILE A 186 -21.43 14.83 -9.47
N THR A 187 -20.47 15.65 -9.06
CA THR A 187 -20.76 16.88 -8.32
C THR A 187 -21.40 17.94 -9.22
N THR A 188 -20.91 18.11 -10.44
CA THR A 188 -21.47 19.05 -11.42
C THR A 188 -22.86 18.64 -11.86
N LEU A 189 -23.11 17.33 -12.01
CA LEU A 189 -24.43 16.80 -12.32
C LEU A 189 -25.44 17.09 -11.18
N LYS A 190 -25.03 16.83 -9.93
CA LYS A 190 -25.88 17.14 -8.76
C LYS A 190 -26.23 18.63 -8.61
N ASN A 191 -25.31 19.49 -9.02
CA ASN A 191 -25.48 20.94 -8.96
C ASN A 191 -26.12 21.55 -10.22
N ASN A 192 -26.60 20.72 -11.16
CA ASN A 192 -27.16 21.14 -12.45
C ASN A 192 -26.21 22.03 -13.26
N ASN A 193 -24.89 21.86 -13.10
CA ASN A 193 -23.86 22.61 -13.83
C ASN A 193 -23.47 21.85 -15.12
N VAL A 194 -24.27 22.00 -16.18
CA VAL A 194 -24.08 21.33 -17.47
C VAL A 194 -22.71 21.64 -18.07
N LYS A 195 -22.28 22.90 -18.09
CA LYS A 195 -20.97 23.29 -18.67
C LYS A 195 -19.81 22.65 -17.93
N GLY A 196 -19.88 22.58 -16.59
CA GLY A 196 -18.87 21.91 -15.76
C GLY A 196 -18.83 20.41 -16.02
N PHE A 197 -20.00 19.79 -16.19
CA PHE A 197 -20.12 18.37 -16.54
C PHE A 197 -19.51 18.08 -17.91
N ASP A 198 -19.90 18.83 -18.96
CA ASP A 198 -19.37 18.62 -20.32
C ASP A 198 -17.84 18.72 -20.35
N LYS A 199 -17.27 19.72 -19.68
CA LYS A 199 -15.82 19.89 -19.58
C LYS A 199 -15.14 18.67 -18.94
N ALA A 200 -15.67 18.16 -17.84
CA ALA A 200 -15.11 17.00 -17.13
C ALA A 200 -15.28 15.73 -17.98
N PHE A 201 -16.42 15.53 -18.59
CA PHE A 201 -16.76 14.37 -19.41
C PHE A 201 -15.86 14.25 -20.65
N PHE A 202 -15.72 15.33 -21.42
CA PHE A 202 -14.84 15.31 -22.60
C PHE A 202 -13.36 15.14 -22.21
N ALA A 203 -12.91 15.72 -21.09
CA ALA A 203 -11.58 15.50 -20.57
C ALA A 203 -11.36 14.04 -20.12
N HIS A 204 -12.40 13.41 -19.57
CA HIS A 204 -12.39 12.00 -19.20
C HIS A 204 -12.26 11.10 -20.46
N ILE A 205 -13.06 11.35 -21.50
CA ILE A 205 -12.92 10.64 -22.79
C ILE A 205 -11.49 10.80 -23.34
N ALA A 206 -10.95 12.01 -23.32
CA ALA A 206 -9.59 12.27 -23.79
C ALA A 206 -8.54 11.51 -22.96
N LEU A 207 -8.71 11.39 -21.64
CA LEU A 207 -7.85 10.57 -20.76
C LEU A 207 -7.86 9.10 -21.21
N VAL A 208 -9.04 8.52 -21.41
CA VAL A 208 -9.20 7.11 -21.81
C VAL A 208 -8.58 6.87 -23.19
N PHE A 209 -8.87 7.75 -24.14
CA PHE A 209 -8.30 7.65 -25.49
C PHE A 209 -6.77 7.77 -25.50
N ASN A 210 -6.22 8.73 -24.73
CA ASN A 210 -4.77 8.88 -24.59
C ASN A 210 -4.12 7.65 -23.94
N ALA A 211 -4.75 7.11 -22.89
CA ALA A 211 -4.28 5.88 -22.23
C ALA A 211 -4.30 4.69 -23.20
N PHE A 212 -5.33 4.57 -24.05
CA PHE A 212 -5.43 3.54 -25.09
C PHE A 212 -4.29 3.67 -26.11
N CYS A 213 -4.11 4.84 -26.69
CA CYS A 213 -3.05 5.08 -27.68
C CYS A 213 -1.66 4.81 -27.08
N LYS A 214 -1.40 5.29 -25.88
CA LYS A 214 -0.13 5.04 -25.17
C LYS A 214 0.07 3.57 -24.85
N SER A 215 -0.95 2.89 -24.36
CA SER A 215 -0.87 1.46 -24.05
C SER A 215 -0.50 0.64 -25.28
N LEU A 216 -1.11 0.95 -26.44
CA LEU A 216 -0.80 0.30 -27.70
C LEU A 216 0.65 0.56 -28.15
N VAL A 217 1.10 1.81 -28.10
CA VAL A 217 2.51 2.17 -28.41
C VAL A 217 3.47 1.46 -27.47
N TYR A 218 3.17 1.43 -26.17
CA TYR A 218 4.03 0.79 -25.18
C TYR A 218 4.04 -0.73 -25.30
N TYR A 219 2.96 -1.33 -25.74
CA TYR A 219 2.92 -2.77 -26.08
C TYR A 219 3.96 -3.12 -27.13
N PHE A 220 3.95 -2.44 -28.30
CA PHE A 220 4.89 -2.71 -29.39
C PHE A 220 6.34 -2.29 -29.07
N THR A 221 6.53 -1.23 -28.31
CA THR A 221 7.87 -0.71 -27.98
C THR A 221 8.41 -1.21 -26.66
N ARG A 222 7.67 -2.08 -25.95
CA ARG A 222 7.97 -2.48 -24.57
C ARG A 222 8.22 -1.28 -23.67
N ALA A 223 7.40 -0.23 -23.84
CA ALA A 223 7.43 1.06 -23.15
C ALA A 223 8.72 1.90 -23.32
N ARG A 224 9.62 1.54 -24.23
CA ARG A 224 10.87 2.30 -24.48
C ARG A 224 10.61 3.75 -24.92
N LEU A 225 9.50 3.99 -25.62
CA LEU A 225 9.08 5.33 -26.04
C LEU A 225 8.45 6.17 -24.91
N SER A 226 8.46 5.69 -23.67
CA SER A 226 8.13 6.52 -22.50
C SER A 226 9.26 7.46 -22.09
N PHE A 227 10.45 7.32 -22.70
CA PHE A 227 11.63 8.17 -22.52
C PHE A 227 12.08 8.31 -21.07
N GLN A 228 11.93 7.27 -20.26
CA GLN A 228 12.39 7.26 -18.88
C GLN A 228 13.92 7.31 -18.80
N LYS A 229 14.44 7.84 -17.68
CA LYS A 229 15.88 8.03 -17.46
C LYS A 229 16.29 7.43 -16.09
N GLY A 230 17.59 7.35 -15.89
CA GLY A 230 18.19 6.89 -14.63
C GLY A 230 18.46 5.39 -14.59
N GLU A 231 19.00 4.93 -13.48
CA GLU A 231 19.53 3.57 -13.32
C GLU A 231 18.44 2.51 -13.49
N PHE A 232 17.33 2.65 -12.82
CA PHE A 232 16.18 1.75 -12.92
C PHE A 232 15.20 2.13 -14.03
N LYS A 233 15.70 2.69 -15.14
CA LYS A 233 14.92 3.10 -16.30
C LYS A 233 13.91 2.05 -16.73
N ARG A 234 14.31 0.77 -16.76
CA ARG A 234 13.46 -0.31 -17.24
C ARG A 234 12.22 -0.54 -16.38
N TYR A 235 12.35 -0.42 -15.07
CA TYR A 235 11.21 -0.50 -14.15
C TYR A 235 10.26 0.69 -14.29
N LYS A 236 10.80 1.89 -14.49
CA LYS A 236 10.00 3.10 -14.76
C LYS A 236 9.22 2.99 -16.06
N GLU A 237 9.85 2.47 -17.13
CA GLU A 237 9.20 2.19 -18.40
C GLU A 237 8.02 1.23 -18.22
N LYS A 238 8.25 0.10 -17.53
CA LYS A 238 7.23 -0.91 -17.23
C LYS A 238 6.11 -0.34 -16.36
N LEU A 239 6.44 0.45 -15.33
CA LEU A 239 5.47 1.12 -14.46
C LEU A 239 4.58 2.09 -15.23
N THR A 240 5.16 2.87 -16.15
CA THR A 240 4.42 3.79 -17.02
C THR A 240 3.42 3.06 -17.91
N TRP A 241 3.82 1.91 -18.45
CA TRP A 241 2.91 1.07 -19.22
C TRP A 241 1.78 0.52 -18.36
N VAL A 242 2.08 -0.10 -17.22
CA VAL A 242 1.08 -0.62 -16.26
C VAL A 242 0.09 0.48 -15.84
N SER A 243 0.55 1.71 -15.65
CA SER A 243 -0.33 2.84 -15.31
C SER A 243 -1.33 3.16 -16.42
N CYS A 244 -0.93 3.07 -17.69
CA CYS A 244 -1.85 3.25 -18.83
C CYS A 244 -2.87 2.10 -18.89
N GLU A 245 -2.43 0.86 -18.74
CA GLU A 245 -3.32 -0.30 -18.72
C GLU A 245 -4.29 -0.25 -17.53
N PHE A 246 -3.81 0.12 -16.35
CA PHE A 246 -4.66 0.30 -15.17
C PHE A 246 -5.75 1.34 -15.40
N THR A 247 -5.42 2.46 -16.08
CA THR A 247 -6.41 3.48 -16.46
C THR A 247 -7.48 2.88 -17.35
N LEU A 248 -7.12 2.09 -18.37
CA LEU A 248 -8.08 1.45 -19.27
C LEU A 248 -8.95 0.43 -18.54
N LEU A 249 -8.35 -0.47 -17.78
CA LEU A 249 -9.07 -1.49 -17.01
C LEU A 249 -10.04 -0.87 -16.01
N THR A 250 -9.61 0.18 -15.32
CA THR A 250 -10.44 0.93 -14.36
C THR A 250 -11.68 1.51 -15.04
N ASN A 251 -11.51 2.17 -16.18
CA ASN A 251 -12.63 2.76 -16.92
C ASN A 251 -13.55 1.70 -17.51
N LEU A 252 -12.99 0.60 -18.02
CA LEU A 252 -13.78 -0.55 -18.48
C LEU A 252 -14.62 -1.15 -17.35
N ALA A 253 -14.02 -1.35 -16.17
CA ALA A 253 -14.74 -1.84 -14.99
C ALA A 253 -15.86 -0.89 -14.56
N LEU A 254 -15.66 0.42 -14.63
CA LEU A 254 -16.70 1.41 -14.36
C LEU A 254 -17.86 1.35 -15.34
N VAL A 255 -17.59 1.17 -16.62
CA VAL A 255 -18.63 1.07 -17.67
C VAL A 255 -19.43 -0.23 -17.49
N ILE A 256 -18.75 -1.36 -17.27
CA ILE A 256 -19.40 -2.69 -17.21
C ILE A 256 -20.09 -2.90 -15.85
N LEU A 257 -19.44 -2.58 -14.75
CA LEU A 257 -19.91 -2.90 -13.40
C LEU A 257 -20.61 -1.72 -12.72
N GLY A 258 -20.23 -0.49 -13.05
CA GLY A 258 -20.82 0.72 -12.48
C GLY A 258 -20.88 0.68 -10.96
N PRO A 259 -22.05 1.00 -10.34
CA PRO A 259 -22.22 0.98 -8.87
C PRO A 259 -22.05 -0.42 -8.26
N SER A 260 -22.18 -1.49 -9.05
CA SER A 260 -22.02 -2.87 -8.55
C SER A 260 -20.56 -3.23 -8.23
N LEU A 261 -19.61 -2.45 -8.72
CA LEU A 261 -18.17 -2.62 -8.43
C LEU A 261 -17.90 -2.65 -6.91
N LYS A 262 -18.62 -1.84 -6.12
CA LYS A 262 -18.52 -1.84 -4.66
C LYS A 262 -18.97 -3.15 -3.99
N LYS A 263 -19.79 -3.94 -4.68
CA LYS A 263 -20.28 -5.25 -4.22
C LYS A 263 -19.42 -6.41 -4.75
N ARG A 264 -18.59 -6.14 -5.76
CA ARG A 264 -17.65 -7.09 -6.35
C ARG A 264 -16.29 -6.95 -5.68
N GLU A 265 -16.24 -7.30 -4.39
CA GLU A 265 -15.08 -7.08 -3.52
C GLU A 265 -13.81 -7.76 -4.03
N ASN A 266 -13.91 -8.96 -4.60
CA ASN A 266 -12.75 -9.67 -5.16
C ASN A 266 -12.14 -8.90 -6.35
N ILE A 267 -12.96 -8.42 -7.28
CA ILE A 267 -12.49 -7.60 -8.39
C ILE A 267 -11.89 -6.29 -7.89
N SER A 268 -12.59 -5.62 -6.95
CA SER A 268 -12.08 -4.39 -6.32
C SER A 268 -10.72 -4.62 -5.65
N ALA A 269 -10.52 -5.76 -4.99
CA ALA A 269 -9.24 -6.12 -4.37
C ALA A 269 -8.12 -6.25 -5.40
N ARG A 270 -8.37 -6.89 -6.57
CA ARG A 270 -7.34 -7.02 -7.62
C ARG A 270 -6.92 -5.67 -8.18
N PHE A 271 -7.87 -4.77 -8.42
CA PHE A 271 -7.54 -3.39 -8.77
C PHE A 271 -6.75 -2.68 -7.67
N GLY A 272 -7.12 -2.91 -6.41
CA GLY A 272 -6.37 -2.42 -5.24
C GLY A 272 -4.93 -2.94 -5.20
N ASP A 273 -4.72 -4.22 -5.50
CA ASP A 273 -3.40 -4.86 -5.56
C ASP A 273 -2.52 -4.25 -6.66
N ILE A 274 -3.07 -4.03 -7.87
CA ILE A 274 -2.33 -3.36 -8.95
C ILE A 274 -1.92 -1.94 -8.52
N LEU A 275 -2.88 -1.15 -8.04
CA LEU A 275 -2.65 0.24 -7.62
C LEU A 275 -1.59 0.32 -6.51
N SER A 276 -1.71 -0.52 -5.50
CA SER A 276 -0.82 -0.49 -4.35
C SER A 276 0.60 -0.94 -4.70
N ASN A 277 0.77 -1.97 -5.53
CA ASN A 277 2.10 -2.38 -5.99
C ASN A 277 2.75 -1.33 -6.90
N CYS A 278 1.98 -0.63 -7.74
CA CYS A 278 2.48 0.54 -8.48
C CYS A 278 2.99 1.64 -7.53
N TYR A 279 2.26 1.90 -6.44
CA TYR A 279 2.67 2.86 -5.43
C TYR A 279 3.97 2.44 -4.72
N LEU A 280 4.08 1.17 -4.30
CA LEU A 280 5.28 0.64 -3.64
C LEU A 280 6.52 0.70 -4.54
N ILE A 281 6.39 0.36 -5.82
CA ILE A 281 7.47 0.52 -6.80
C ILE A 281 7.88 2.00 -6.92
N THR A 282 6.90 2.91 -7.04
CA THR A 282 7.17 4.35 -7.17
C THR A 282 7.95 4.87 -5.98
N ALA A 283 7.51 4.55 -4.77
CA ALA A 283 8.16 4.96 -3.53
C ALA A 283 9.58 4.39 -3.40
N THR A 284 9.77 3.12 -3.74
CA THR A 284 11.08 2.45 -3.72
C THR A 284 12.07 3.11 -4.69
N LEU A 285 11.64 3.39 -5.92
CA LEU A 285 12.47 4.04 -6.93
C LEU A 285 12.80 5.49 -6.53
N ARG A 286 11.87 6.22 -5.91
CA ARG A 286 12.10 7.60 -5.43
C ARG A 286 13.05 7.63 -4.25
N GLU A 287 12.94 6.70 -3.31
CA GLU A 287 13.88 6.59 -2.19
C GLU A 287 15.31 6.42 -2.70
N PHE A 288 15.51 5.49 -3.64
CA PHE A 288 16.82 5.28 -4.24
C PHE A 288 17.33 6.50 -5.03
N GLU A 289 16.46 7.20 -5.76
CA GLU A 289 16.85 8.43 -6.48
C GLU A 289 17.27 9.55 -5.53
N ASN A 290 16.58 9.68 -4.39
CA ASN A 290 16.89 10.71 -3.40
C ASN A 290 18.14 10.39 -2.57
N ASN A 291 18.36 9.09 -2.29
CA ASN A 291 19.43 8.58 -1.46
C ASN A 291 20.15 7.41 -2.16
N PRO A 292 20.91 7.68 -3.24
CA PRO A 292 21.56 6.62 -4.01
C PRO A 292 22.62 5.88 -3.18
N ASN A 293 22.50 4.55 -3.10
CA ASN A 293 23.49 3.69 -2.46
C ASN A 293 23.64 2.39 -3.28
N GLU A 294 24.86 2.09 -3.69
CA GLU A 294 25.15 0.89 -4.49
C GLU A 294 24.68 -0.40 -3.82
N GLN A 295 24.77 -0.48 -2.49
CA GLN A 295 24.37 -1.66 -1.71
C GLN A 295 22.85 -1.90 -1.72
N ASP A 296 22.07 -0.88 -2.02
CA ASP A 296 20.60 -1.00 -2.04
C ASP A 296 20.04 -1.44 -3.40
N LYS A 297 20.89 -1.50 -4.44
CA LYS A 297 20.44 -1.83 -5.81
C LYS A 297 19.76 -3.18 -5.91
N ASP A 298 20.34 -4.19 -5.30
CA ASP A 298 19.78 -5.54 -5.32
C ASP A 298 18.44 -5.61 -4.57
N LEU A 299 18.29 -4.82 -3.50
CA LEU A 299 17.03 -4.69 -2.77
C LEU A 299 15.96 -4.03 -3.64
N VAL A 300 16.31 -2.95 -4.34
CA VAL A 300 15.40 -2.25 -5.27
C VAL A 300 14.98 -3.17 -6.42
N ASP A 301 15.93 -3.92 -6.98
CA ASP A 301 15.67 -4.88 -8.05
C ASP A 301 14.72 -5.99 -7.58
N TYR A 302 15.00 -6.58 -6.41
CA TYR A 302 14.13 -7.58 -5.78
C TYR A 302 12.71 -7.05 -5.56
N ILE A 303 12.57 -5.85 -4.97
CA ILE A 303 11.27 -5.24 -4.67
C ILE A 303 10.48 -4.97 -5.96
N CYS A 304 11.13 -4.39 -6.97
CA CYS A 304 10.47 -4.11 -8.24
C CYS A 304 9.95 -5.40 -8.90
N ASN A 305 10.78 -6.44 -8.96
CA ASN A 305 10.39 -7.73 -9.53
C ASN A 305 9.26 -8.37 -8.72
N TYR A 306 9.35 -8.36 -7.39
CA TYR A 306 8.29 -8.85 -6.50
C TYR A 306 6.95 -8.14 -6.77
N CYS A 307 6.93 -6.80 -6.75
CA CYS A 307 5.71 -6.03 -6.97
C CYS A 307 5.14 -6.20 -8.38
N PHE A 308 5.99 -6.31 -9.42
CA PHE A 308 5.51 -6.59 -10.78
C PHE A 308 4.93 -7.99 -10.92
N ASN A 309 5.43 -8.98 -10.19
CA ASN A 309 4.82 -10.29 -10.12
C ASN A 309 3.43 -10.25 -9.47
N GLU A 310 3.29 -9.55 -8.34
CA GLU A 310 1.99 -9.34 -7.69
C GLU A 310 0.98 -8.62 -8.61
N ILE A 311 1.44 -7.63 -9.39
CA ILE A 311 0.62 -6.97 -10.41
C ILE A 311 0.16 -7.97 -11.48
N GLN A 312 1.06 -8.84 -11.94
CA GLN A 312 0.73 -9.84 -12.96
C GLN A 312 -0.33 -10.83 -12.44
N ILE A 313 -0.14 -11.36 -11.23
CA ILE A 313 -1.13 -12.24 -10.58
C ILE A 313 -2.49 -11.54 -10.48
N ALA A 314 -2.51 -10.30 -9.99
CA ALA A 314 -3.75 -9.55 -9.86
C ALA A 314 -4.46 -9.31 -11.22
N ARG A 315 -3.71 -9.10 -12.30
CA ARG A 315 -4.25 -8.94 -13.67
C ARG A 315 -4.88 -10.22 -14.21
N GLU A 316 -4.28 -11.36 -13.94
CA GLU A 316 -4.78 -12.66 -14.39
C GLU A 316 -6.05 -13.08 -13.67
N GLU A 317 -6.33 -12.48 -12.50
CA GLU A 317 -7.50 -12.77 -11.68
C GLU A 317 -8.66 -11.76 -11.86
N ILE A 318 -8.52 -10.72 -12.70
CA ILE A 318 -9.58 -9.78 -13.09
C ILE A 318 -10.38 -10.36 -14.27
#